data_d03a21434d9c5746cd18fdb4a4b74aa8
#
_entry.id   d03a21434d9c5746cd18fdb4a4b74aa8
#
_cell.length_a   1.000
_cell.length_b   1.000
_cell.length_c   1.000
_cell.angle_alpha   90.00
_cell.angle_beta   90.00
_cell.angle_gamma   90.00
#
_symmetry.space_group_name_H-M   'P 1'
#
loop_
_entity.id
_entity.type
_entity.pdbx_description
1 polymer ?
#
loop_
_entity_poly.entity_id
_entity_poly.type
_entity_poly.pdbx_seq_one_letter_code
_entity_poly.pdbx_strand_id
1 'polypeptide(L)'
;KHHSYSTAFVPDMDMQDTAIQLLCEEICEALKQTFDRKLPDMEQLFMYCYLLYSREHHIKGSIAVLVACQGEGIAEKYATHVNTMKYQVKCRYIDETGTASTRNLTAFLSTVVDKVREIDEGSGVVIITDFNPLLDFDSEIRSSTDIETVTLSPTSLPLLIQVMNMVNNP
;
A
#
# COMPACT_ATOMS: atom_id res chain seq x y z
N LYS A 1 10.01 1.98 -46.04
CA LYS A 1 10.09 3.42 -45.62
C LYS A 1 10.46 3.45 -44.17
N HIS A 2 11.74 3.70 -43.89
CA HIS A 2 12.22 3.91 -42.53
C HIS A 2 11.78 5.32 -42.11
N HIS A 3 10.91 5.43 -41.10
CA HIS A 3 10.69 6.69 -40.43
C HIS A 3 11.86 6.91 -39.46
N SER A 4 12.74 7.81 -39.84
CA SER A 4 13.75 8.38 -38.91
C SER A 4 13.00 9.27 -37.96
N TYR A 5 12.86 8.85 -36.69
CA TYR A 5 12.42 9.73 -35.65
C TYR A 5 13.59 10.65 -35.26
N SER A 6 13.32 11.95 -35.34
CA SER A 6 14.26 13.00 -34.95
C SER A 6 14.66 12.85 -33.49
N THR A 7 15.95 12.76 -33.23
CA THR A 7 16.58 12.66 -31.89
C THR A 7 16.51 13.96 -31.07
N ALA A 8 15.58 14.86 -31.36
CA ALA A 8 15.55 16.24 -30.84
C ALA A 8 14.75 16.43 -29.54
N PHE A 9 14.34 15.37 -28.84
CA PHE A 9 13.65 15.52 -27.56
C PHE A 9 14.14 14.49 -26.55
N VAL A 10 15.42 14.57 -26.20
CA VAL A 10 15.89 14.02 -24.93
C VAL A 10 16.00 15.23 -23.99
N PRO A 11 15.14 15.39 -22.99
CA PRO A 11 15.40 16.36 -21.93
C PRO A 11 16.78 16.03 -21.35
N ASP A 12 17.48 17.05 -20.86
CA ASP A 12 18.72 16.94 -20.08
C ASP A 12 18.36 16.22 -18.75
N MET A 13 17.99 14.94 -18.85
CA MET A 13 17.72 14.10 -17.70
C MET A 13 19.08 13.65 -17.18
N ASP A 14 19.35 14.04 -15.94
CA ASP A 14 20.52 13.59 -15.19
C ASP A 14 20.47 12.05 -15.08
N MET A 15 21.03 11.35 -16.07
CA MET A 15 21.08 9.87 -16.15
C MET A 15 22.11 9.30 -15.15
N GLN A 16 22.28 9.96 -13.98
CA GLN A 16 23.30 9.61 -12.98
C GLN A 16 22.81 8.62 -11.92
N ASP A 17 21.59 8.10 -12.02
CA ASP A 17 21.14 7.09 -11.05
C ASP A 17 21.71 5.69 -11.38
N THR A 18 22.85 5.43 -10.78
CA THR A 18 23.59 4.17 -10.96
C THR A 18 22.75 2.93 -10.61
N ALA A 19 21.87 3.02 -9.62
CA ALA A 19 21.04 1.87 -9.21
C ALA A 19 19.99 1.53 -10.26
N ILE A 20 19.34 2.53 -10.84
CA ILE A 20 18.36 2.33 -11.93
C ILE A 20 19.05 1.88 -13.21
N GLN A 21 20.24 2.41 -13.51
CA GLN A 21 21.01 1.95 -14.65
C GLN A 21 21.34 0.45 -14.55
N LEU A 22 21.88 0.01 -13.42
CA LEU A 22 22.19 -1.40 -13.19
C LEU A 22 20.94 -2.29 -13.31
N LEU A 23 19.82 -1.88 -12.73
CA LEU A 23 18.56 -2.61 -12.85
C LEU A 23 18.09 -2.69 -14.31
N CYS A 24 18.23 -1.61 -15.07
CA CYS A 24 17.88 -1.56 -16.48
C CYS A 24 18.75 -2.51 -17.31
N GLU A 25 20.05 -2.56 -17.04
CA GLU A 25 21.00 -3.47 -17.67
C GLU A 25 20.68 -4.94 -17.37
N GLU A 26 20.38 -5.27 -16.10
CA GLU A 26 19.96 -6.62 -15.71
C GLU A 26 18.69 -7.07 -16.42
N ILE A 27 17.68 -6.20 -16.50
CA ILE A 27 16.43 -6.50 -17.22
C ILE A 27 16.70 -6.69 -18.72
N CYS A 28 17.51 -5.83 -19.34
CA CYS A 28 17.87 -5.95 -20.74
C CYS A 28 18.60 -7.27 -21.05
N GLU A 29 19.52 -7.66 -20.20
CA GLU A 29 20.25 -8.93 -20.38
C GLU A 29 19.33 -10.14 -20.18
N ALA A 30 18.44 -10.12 -19.18
CA ALA A 30 17.43 -11.15 -18.97
C ALA A 30 16.47 -11.29 -20.17
N LEU A 31 16.02 -10.19 -20.74
CA LEU A 31 15.18 -10.17 -21.95
C LEU A 31 15.93 -10.73 -23.16
N LYS A 32 17.19 -10.36 -23.32
CA LYS A 32 18.03 -10.86 -24.41
C LYS A 32 18.24 -12.40 -24.28
N GLN A 33 18.49 -12.90 -23.08
CA GLN A 33 18.63 -14.33 -22.83
C GLN A 33 17.33 -15.10 -23.08
N THR A 34 16.18 -14.51 -22.72
CA THR A 34 14.87 -15.16 -22.83
C THR A 34 14.33 -15.15 -24.26
N PHE A 35 14.50 -14.05 -24.98
CA PHE A 35 13.87 -13.83 -26.30
C PHE A 35 14.85 -13.81 -27.45
N ASP A 36 16.15 -13.99 -27.20
CA ASP A 36 17.23 -13.89 -28.20
C ASP A 36 17.17 -12.58 -29.03
N ARG A 37 16.76 -11.50 -28.38
CA ARG A 37 16.64 -10.17 -28.98
C ARG A 37 17.18 -9.10 -28.07
N LYS A 38 18.03 -8.22 -28.63
CA LYS A 38 18.47 -7.02 -27.94
C LYS A 38 17.37 -5.95 -28.02
N LEU A 39 17.02 -5.33 -26.88
CA LEU A 39 16.14 -4.17 -26.88
C LEU A 39 16.80 -3.01 -27.63
N PRO A 40 16.07 -2.31 -28.51
CA PRO A 40 16.55 -1.09 -29.14
C PRO A 40 16.91 -0.01 -28.10
N ASP A 41 17.86 0.86 -28.40
CA ASP A 41 18.36 1.87 -27.47
C ASP A 41 17.25 2.82 -26.97
N MET A 42 16.28 3.17 -27.83
CA MET A 42 15.12 3.98 -27.43
C MET A 42 14.21 3.28 -26.43
N GLU A 43 14.01 1.98 -26.56
CA GLU A 43 13.19 1.18 -25.64
C GLU A 43 13.90 1.01 -24.30
N GLN A 44 15.23 0.90 -24.30
CA GLN A 44 16.03 0.92 -23.05
C GLN A 44 15.90 2.27 -22.35
N LEU A 45 15.94 3.39 -23.08
CA LEU A 45 15.73 4.71 -22.54
C LEU A 45 14.32 4.87 -21.94
N PHE A 46 13.27 4.42 -22.62
CA PHE A 46 11.90 4.42 -22.09
C PHE A 46 11.79 3.59 -20.81
N MET A 47 12.42 2.43 -20.78
CA MET A 47 12.43 1.59 -19.58
C MET A 47 13.15 2.28 -18.42
N TYR A 48 14.29 2.92 -18.67
CA TYR A 48 15.00 3.72 -17.69
C TYR A 48 14.12 4.86 -17.14
N CYS A 49 13.49 5.63 -18.02
CA CYS A 49 12.57 6.72 -17.64
C CYS A 49 11.38 6.19 -16.82
N TYR A 50 10.83 5.04 -17.19
CA TYR A 50 9.72 4.41 -16.46
C TYR A 50 10.14 3.95 -15.06
N LEU A 51 11.32 3.33 -14.93
CA LEU A 51 11.85 2.90 -13.63
C LEU A 51 12.15 4.10 -12.73
N LEU A 52 12.73 5.16 -13.29
CA LEU A 52 12.98 6.41 -12.59
C LEU A 52 11.68 7.05 -12.10
N TYR A 53 10.70 7.18 -12.99
CA TYR A 53 9.37 7.70 -12.66
C TYR A 53 8.68 6.87 -11.58
N SER A 54 8.74 5.54 -11.71
CA SER A 54 8.14 4.62 -10.73
C SER A 54 8.77 4.74 -9.35
N ARG A 55 10.08 4.98 -9.27
CA ARG A 55 10.77 5.22 -8.01
C ARG A 55 10.41 6.57 -7.39
N GLU A 56 10.41 7.64 -8.20
CA GLU A 56 10.14 9.00 -7.73
C GLU A 56 8.68 9.19 -7.31
N HIS A 57 7.78 8.51 -8.00
CA HIS A 57 6.35 8.64 -7.73
C HIS A 57 5.80 7.52 -6.86
N HIS A 58 6.67 6.67 -6.29
CA HIS A 58 6.30 5.40 -5.67
C HIS A 58 5.03 4.86 -6.34
N ILE A 59 5.11 3.75 -7.08
CA ILE A 59 3.86 3.06 -7.43
C ILE A 59 3.21 2.80 -6.09
N LYS A 60 2.27 3.69 -5.71
CA LYS A 60 1.61 3.58 -4.42
C LYS A 60 1.03 2.20 -4.38
N GLY A 61 1.41 1.43 -3.37
CA GLY A 61 0.78 0.15 -3.09
C GLY A 61 -0.74 0.32 -2.92
N SER A 62 -1.44 -0.73 -2.69
CA SER A 62 -2.86 -0.64 -2.38
C SER A 62 -3.07 0.02 -1.02
N ILE A 63 -4.18 0.76 -0.86
CA ILE A 63 -4.61 1.22 0.46
C ILE A 63 -4.98 -0.01 1.29
N ALA A 64 -4.34 -0.20 2.44
CA ALA A 64 -4.67 -1.30 3.32
C ALA A 64 -5.92 -1.01 4.16
N VAL A 65 -6.65 -2.07 4.56
CA VAL A 65 -7.84 -1.96 5.40
C VAL A 65 -7.66 -2.80 6.66
N LEU A 66 -7.84 -2.17 7.81
CA LEU A 66 -7.75 -2.77 9.14
C LEU A 66 -9.06 -2.60 9.90
N VAL A 67 -9.61 -3.68 10.42
CA VAL A 67 -10.70 -3.64 11.39
C VAL A 67 -10.12 -3.87 12.79
N ALA A 68 -10.40 -2.96 13.70
CA ALA A 68 -9.92 -3.01 15.08
C ALA A 68 -11.12 -2.91 16.05
N CYS A 69 -11.49 -4.00 16.71
CA CYS A 69 -12.68 -4.07 17.54
C CYS A 69 -12.39 -4.48 18.98
N GLN A 70 -13.30 -4.08 19.88
CA GLN A 70 -13.34 -4.56 21.24
C GLN A 70 -14.07 -5.90 21.31
N GLY A 71 -13.42 -6.89 21.91
CA GLY A 71 -13.98 -8.22 22.14
C GLY A 71 -13.42 -9.27 21.20
N GLU A 72 -13.28 -10.46 21.75
CA GLU A 72 -12.66 -11.61 21.09
C GLU A 72 -13.44 -12.03 19.83
N GLY A 73 -12.75 -12.15 18.71
CA GLY A 73 -13.26 -12.66 17.44
C GLY A 73 -14.26 -11.76 16.72
N ILE A 74 -14.46 -10.49 17.14
CA ILE A 74 -15.40 -9.57 16.50
C ILE A 74 -14.80 -9.04 15.21
N ALA A 75 -13.60 -8.45 15.27
CA ALA A 75 -12.92 -7.95 14.07
C ALA A 75 -12.56 -9.08 13.12
N GLU A 76 -12.17 -10.25 13.63
CA GLU A 76 -11.90 -11.45 12.85
C GLU A 76 -13.10 -11.85 12.00
N LYS A 77 -14.31 -11.89 12.58
CA LYS A 77 -15.53 -12.25 11.85
C LYS A 77 -15.87 -11.26 10.75
N TYR A 78 -15.73 -9.96 10.99
CA TYR A 78 -15.91 -8.92 9.98
C TYR A 78 -14.92 -9.10 8.83
N ALA A 79 -13.63 -9.21 9.12
CA ALA A 79 -12.59 -9.36 8.11
C ALA A 79 -12.75 -10.67 7.32
N THR A 80 -13.02 -11.78 8.00
CA THR A 80 -13.24 -13.06 7.36
C THR A 80 -14.43 -13.00 6.39
N HIS A 81 -15.54 -12.39 6.81
CA HIS A 81 -16.73 -12.27 5.97
C HIS A 81 -16.44 -11.49 4.68
N VAL A 82 -15.85 -10.29 4.77
CA VAL A 82 -15.58 -9.47 3.57
C VAL A 82 -14.49 -10.09 2.68
N ASN A 83 -13.54 -10.81 3.25
CA ASN A 83 -12.50 -11.49 2.48
C ASN A 83 -13.05 -12.65 1.62
N THR A 84 -14.27 -13.15 1.87
CA THR A 84 -14.96 -14.10 0.97
C THR A 84 -15.43 -13.45 -0.32
N MET A 85 -15.54 -12.13 -0.39
CA MET A 85 -16.07 -11.36 -1.54
C MET A 85 -15.07 -11.19 -2.69
N LYS A 86 -13.91 -11.88 -2.65
CA LYS A 86 -12.88 -11.89 -3.72
C LYS A 86 -12.27 -10.53 -4.05
N TYR A 87 -12.19 -9.62 -3.09
CA TYR A 87 -11.44 -8.39 -3.20
C TYR A 87 -9.94 -8.67 -3.40
N GLN A 88 -9.24 -7.81 -4.15
CA GLN A 88 -7.78 -7.89 -4.30
C GLN A 88 -7.08 -7.53 -2.99
N VAL A 89 -7.45 -6.38 -2.42
CA VAL A 89 -7.01 -5.98 -1.08
C VAL A 89 -7.71 -6.83 -0.04
N LYS A 90 -6.95 -7.37 0.90
CA LYS A 90 -7.48 -8.16 2.00
C LYS A 90 -7.66 -7.29 3.24
N CYS A 91 -8.84 -7.39 3.84
CA CYS A 91 -9.09 -6.80 5.15
C CYS A 91 -8.29 -7.54 6.23
N ARG A 92 -7.53 -6.79 7.03
CA ARG A 92 -6.81 -7.29 8.20
C ARG A 92 -7.62 -6.97 9.46
N TYR A 93 -7.30 -7.61 10.57
CA TYR A 93 -8.03 -7.42 11.80
C TYR A 93 -7.15 -7.46 13.04
N ILE A 94 -7.64 -6.81 14.09
CA ILE A 94 -7.14 -6.90 15.47
C ILE A 94 -8.35 -6.92 16.42
N ASP A 95 -8.37 -7.88 17.32
CA ASP A 95 -9.32 -7.94 18.43
C ASP A 95 -8.63 -7.51 19.74
N GLU A 96 -9.23 -6.57 20.47
CA GLU A 96 -8.83 -6.26 21.83
C GLU A 96 -9.57 -7.21 22.79
N THR A 97 -8.84 -8.11 23.42
CA THR A 97 -9.40 -9.20 24.23
C THR A 97 -9.46 -8.89 25.73
N GLY A 98 -8.98 -7.71 26.15
CA GLY A 98 -9.01 -7.30 27.56
C GLY A 98 -10.42 -7.10 28.11
N THR A 99 -10.63 -7.47 29.36
CA THR A 99 -11.88 -7.14 30.07
C THR A 99 -11.93 -5.64 30.38
N ALA A 100 -13.11 -5.10 30.66
CA ALA A 100 -13.28 -3.67 30.98
C ALA A 100 -12.36 -3.18 32.12
N SER A 101 -11.98 -4.07 33.06
CA SER A 101 -11.08 -3.78 34.16
C SER A 101 -9.59 -3.98 33.87
N THR A 102 -9.25 -4.69 32.77
CA THR A 102 -7.87 -5.03 32.39
C THR A 102 -7.45 -4.41 31.07
N ARG A 103 -8.31 -3.60 30.45
CA ARG A 103 -7.99 -2.92 29.20
C ARG A 103 -6.81 -1.98 29.37
N ASN A 104 -5.76 -2.27 28.64
CA ASN A 104 -4.63 -1.37 28.49
C ASN A 104 -4.72 -0.72 27.10
N LEU A 105 -5.37 0.43 27.05
CA LEU A 105 -5.57 1.16 25.80
C LEU A 105 -4.25 1.52 25.11
N THR A 106 -3.23 1.87 25.90
CA THR A 106 -1.90 2.19 25.36
C THR A 106 -1.25 0.95 24.73
N ALA A 107 -1.39 -0.22 25.36
CA ALA A 107 -0.88 -1.47 24.80
C ALA A 107 -1.63 -1.86 23.51
N PHE A 108 -2.97 -1.67 23.50
CA PHE A 108 -3.76 -1.91 22.30
C PHE A 108 -3.37 -0.98 21.16
N LEU A 109 -3.20 0.32 21.43
CA LEU A 109 -2.76 1.30 20.45
C LEU A 109 -1.38 0.94 19.88
N SER A 110 -0.44 0.51 20.71
CA SER A 110 0.86 0.00 20.26
C SER A 110 0.69 -1.18 19.28
N THR A 111 -0.23 -2.10 19.59
CA THR A 111 -0.52 -3.24 18.68
C THR A 111 -1.12 -2.77 17.37
N VAL A 112 -1.98 -1.75 17.39
CA VAL A 112 -2.55 -1.14 16.17
C VAL A 112 -1.44 -0.49 15.34
N VAL A 113 -0.55 0.28 15.96
CA VAL A 113 0.61 0.93 15.31
C VAL A 113 1.51 -0.11 14.64
N ASP A 114 1.83 -1.18 15.33
CA ASP A 114 2.67 -2.24 14.78
C ASP A 114 1.98 -2.95 13.60
N LYS A 115 0.66 -3.16 13.70
CA LYS A 115 -0.12 -3.75 12.61
C LYS A 115 -0.23 -2.83 11.40
N VAL A 116 -0.38 -1.53 11.60
CA VAL A 116 -0.37 -0.53 10.53
C VAL A 116 0.97 -0.57 9.78
N ARG A 117 2.10 -0.62 10.49
CA ARG A 117 3.43 -0.77 9.87
C ARG A 117 3.58 -2.06 9.07
N GLU A 118 2.99 -3.16 9.56
CA GLU A 118 3.05 -4.46 8.89
C GLU A 118 2.27 -4.47 7.56
N ILE A 119 1.12 -3.78 7.52
CA ILE A 119 0.18 -3.90 6.40
C ILE A 119 0.23 -2.75 5.41
N ASP A 120 0.86 -1.62 5.75
CA ASP A 120 1.00 -0.50 4.84
C ASP A 120 1.91 -0.86 3.64
N GLU A 121 1.38 -0.64 2.46
CA GLU A 121 2.08 -0.83 1.18
C GLU A 121 2.51 0.51 0.56
N GLY A 122 2.51 1.60 1.35
CA GLY A 122 2.93 2.94 0.93
C GLY A 122 1.78 3.83 0.43
N SER A 123 0.53 3.39 0.54
CA SER A 123 -0.66 4.21 0.21
C SER A 123 -1.52 4.53 1.42
N GLY A 124 -1.05 4.16 2.61
CA GLY A 124 -1.76 4.39 3.87
C GLY A 124 -2.77 3.31 4.22
N VAL A 125 -3.40 3.48 5.37
CA VAL A 125 -4.28 2.49 5.97
C VAL A 125 -5.61 3.10 6.39
N VAL A 126 -6.72 2.50 5.98
CA VAL A 126 -8.06 2.80 6.52
C VAL A 126 -8.32 1.88 7.71
N ILE A 127 -8.57 2.48 8.87
CA ILE A 127 -8.88 1.77 10.11
C ILE A 127 -10.38 1.90 10.40
N ILE A 128 -11.07 0.79 10.60
CA ILE A 128 -12.48 0.76 10.99
C ILE A 128 -12.56 0.21 12.42
N THR A 129 -13.14 0.98 13.33
CA THR A 129 -13.10 0.66 14.74
C THR A 129 -14.44 0.90 15.44
N ASP A 130 -14.71 0.15 16.51
CA ASP A 130 -15.79 0.40 17.45
C ASP A 130 -15.34 1.11 18.71
N PHE A 131 -14.06 1.51 18.78
CA PHE A 131 -13.52 2.28 19.89
C PHE A 131 -14.10 3.70 19.93
N ASN A 132 -14.07 4.28 21.13
CA ASN A 132 -14.59 5.63 21.36
C ASN A 132 -13.95 6.64 20.37
N PRO A 133 -14.76 7.44 19.65
CA PRO A 133 -14.26 8.45 18.71
C PRO A 133 -13.40 9.56 19.37
N LEU A 134 -13.29 9.59 20.70
CA LEU A 134 -12.37 10.49 21.40
C LEU A 134 -10.89 10.05 21.32
N LEU A 135 -10.63 8.86 20.79
CA LEU A 135 -9.28 8.39 20.57
C LEU A 135 -8.85 8.82 19.17
N ASP A 136 -7.93 9.74 19.12
CA ASP A 136 -7.30 10.18 17.88
C ASP A 136 -6.22 9.17 17.44
N PHE A 137 -6.68 8.02 16.92
CA PHE A 137 -5.79 6.99 16.38
C PHE A 137 -4.89 7.55 15.29
N ASP A 138 -5.42 8.40 14.42
CA ASP A 138 -4.69 8.94 13.28
C ASP A 138 -3.50 9.80 13.72
N SER A 139 -3.71 10.66 14.72
CA SER A 139 -2.65 11.51 15.29
C SER A 139 -1.54 10.68 15.92
N GLU A 140 -1.91 9.68 16.70
CA GLU A 140 -0.95 8.83 17.42
C GLU A 140 -0.16 7.95 16.45
N ILE A 141 -0.82 7.36 15.44
CA ILE A 141 -0.16 6.55 14.42
C ILE A 141 0.77 7.41 13.57
N ARG A 142 0.32 8.58 13.13
CA ARG A 142 1.14 9.51 12.33
C ARG A 142 2.38 9.96 13.11
N SER A 143 2.23 10.27 14.41
CA SER A 143 3.38 10.66 15.25
C SER A 143 4.43 9.56 15.39
N SER A 144 4.00 8.29 15.28
CA SER A 144 4.83 7.12 15.53
C SER A 144 5.38 6.46 14.25
N THR A 145 4.75 6.66 13.09
CA THR A 145 5.03 5.84 11.90
C THR A 145 5.27 6.63 10.61
N ASP A 146 4.84 7.87 10.54
CA ASP A 146 4.79 8.68 9.29
C ASP A 146 3.84 8.11 8.21
N ILE A 147 2.98 7.16 8.58
CA ILE A 147 2.00 6.53 7.68
C ILE A 147 0.68 7.32 7.72
N GLU A 148 0.14 7.62 6.54
CA GLU A 148 -1.17 8.24 6.42
C GLU A 148 -2.27 7.25 6.83
N THR A 149 -3.13 7.66 7.76
CA THR A 149 -4.27 6.85 8.21
C THR A 149 -5.57 7.64 8.22
N VAL A 150 -6.67 6.92 8.04
CA VAL A 150 -8.03 7.44 8.21
C VAL A 150 -8.81 6.47 9.08
N THR A 151 -9.26 6.95 10.24
CA THR A 151 -10.06 6.13 11.16
C THR A 151 -11.54 6.41 11.00
N LEU A 152 -12.32 5.37 10.83
CA LEU A 152 -13.78 5.39 10.67
C LEU A 152 -14.45 4.64 11.83
N SER A 153 -15.53 5.20 12.37
CA SER A 153 -16.31 4.64 13.48
C SER A 153 -17.80 4.98 13.28
N PRO A 154 -18.73 4.15 13.75
CA PRO A 154 -18.53 2.83 14.37
C PRO A 154 -18.34 1.72 13.33
N THR A 155 -17.75 0.61 13.77
CA THR A 155 -17.63 -0.60 12.92
C THR A 155 -19.02 -1.15 12.57
N SER A 156 -19.24 -1.36 11.28
CA SER A 156 -20.42 -2.05 10.77
C SER A 156 -20.12 -2.75 9.46
N LEU A 157 -20.83 -3.84 9.18
CA LEU A 157 -20.64 -4.58 7.93
C LEU A 157 -20.92 -3.72 6.67
N PRO A 158 -21.99 -2.89 6.61
CA PRO A 158 -22.21 -2.00 5.47
C PRO A 158 -21.07 -1.01 5.24
N LEU A 159 -20.55 -0.38 6.30
CA LEU A 159 -19.41 0.53 6.22
C LEU A 159 -18.17 -0.18 5.69
N LEU A 160 -17.87 -1.37 6.24
CA LEU A 160 -16.71 -2.14 5.81
C LEU A 160 -16.82 -2.55 4.34
N ILE A 161 -17.97 -3.02 3.88
CA ILE A 161 -18.20 -3.36 2.45
C ILE A 161 -18.02 -2.11 1.57
N GLN A 162 -18.52 -0.97 2.00
CA GLN A 162 -18.37 0.28 1.24
C GLN A 162 -16.89 0.68 1.12
N VAL A 163 -16.14 0.64 2.22
CA VAL A 163 -14.70 0.92 2.21
C VAL A 163 -13.95 -0.06 1.31
N MET A 164 -14.22 -1.36 1.43
CA MET A 164 -13.60 -2.38 0.58
C MET A 164 -13.90 -2.16 -0.90
N ASN A 165 -15.11 -1.75 -1.26
CA ASN A 165 -15.44 -1.39 -2.64
C ASN A 165 -14.65 -0.18 -3.13
N MET A 166 -14.51 0.87 -2.31
CA MET A 166 -13.76 2.09 -2.68
C MET A 166 -12.27 1.80 -2.85
N VAL A 167 -11.69 0.98 -1.97
CA VAL A 167 -10.27 0.62 -2.02
C VAL A 167 -9.94 -0.29 -3.20
N ASN A 168 -10.87 -1.15 -3.61
CA ASN A 168 -10.65 -2.09 -4.71
C ASN A 168 -11.09 -1.55 -6.09
N ASN A 169 -11.80 -0.42 -6.15
CA ASN A 169 -12.24 0.25 -7.37
C ASN A 169 -12.02 1.77 -7.22
N PRO A 170 -10.75 2.21 -7.16
CA PRO A 170 -10.40 3.62 -6.99
C PRO A 170 -10.77 4.49 -8.20
#